data_e213c32161b883f6e0a60146f61f15d9
#
_entry.id   e213c32161b883f6e0a60146f61f15d9
#
_cell.length_a   1.000
_cell.length_b   1.000
_cell.length_c   1.000
_cell.angle_alpha   90.00
_cell.angle_beta   90.00
_cell.angle_gamma   90.00
#
_symmetry.space_group_name_H-M   'P 1'
#
loop_
_entity.id
_entity.type
_entity.pdbx_description
1 polymer ?
#
loop_
_entity_poly.entity_id
_entity_poly.type
_entity_poly.pdbx_seq_one_letter_code
_entity_poly.pdbx_strand_id
1 'polypeptide(L)'
;MRAKLALVLLLAVLAGGAAVVWAVERGGSAVAADAAEPPRPAAQPPRVVVFMTFDEFPVDVLRLPDGQIDPARFPNLAAFARTATWFPNTQAVHDSTEKALPAILDGRLPPRNGRGTLRWHPRNLFTLFAKHGYKVVASEEATSLCPVKVCPNVVKRKPTLENIKGGRRERWDRWIAQIKRRPGRTLYYKHLLLPHLPWIYLPSGREMRVTLERLANVAGFGDRWLTLHNEQRMLLQAGFVDHQLGRIFARLKKLGLFDQALIVITADHGIAFEVGVRDRRQVTRSNVDEVAPVPFLIKAPGQRRGSVVDALVRTVDVLPTVAYLAGLPIDWRVDGRQAFDPVHRHRHTVSIPKRDFSATVRISLSEWNRRRRANIRERARIYGTGPASTLLRGSPWASLYAFGDSGKVVGASVRSVASGAASVRARLLGAELFRNVDARARTIPVQVAGWVEGGRPGARRRIAVAVNGRVAAVGSTFHMRGDRRELFSLVIPESALRRGRNDVAVYELSGTGKGQRLLRIASY
;
A
#
# COMPACT_ATOMS: atom_id res chain seq x y z
N MET A 1 14.33 -59.80 -13.16
CA MET A 1 14.90 -58.94 -12.09
C MET A 1 14.77 -57.45 -12.35
N ARG A 2 14.84 -56.92 -13.60
CA ARG A 2 14.78 -55.44 -13.85
C ARG A 2 13.39 -54.82 -13.63
N ALA A 3 12.29 -55.55 -13.79
CA ALA A 3 10.93 -55.02 -13.63
C ALA A 3 10.52 -54.83 -12.15
N LYS A 4 11.07 -55.61 -11.23
CA LYS A 4 10.80 -55.49 -9.78
C LYS A 4 11.55 -54.31 -9.11
N LEU A 5 12.71 -53.92 -9.69
CA LEU A 5 13.49 -52.78 -9.19
C LEU A 5 12.83 -51.42 -9.57
N ALA A 6 12.20 -51.35 -10.75
CA ALA A 6 11.50 -50.14 -11.18
C ALA A 6 10.23 -49.85 -10.37
N LEU A 7 9.53 -50.90 -9.93
CA LEU A 7 8.32 -50.76 -9.10
C LEU A 7 8.64 -50.31 -7.67
N VAL A 8 9.76 -50.78 -7.11
CA VAL A 8 10.22 -50.37 -5.76
C VAL A 8 10.68 -48.91 -5.77
N LEU A 9 11.35 -48.45 -6.82
CA LEU A 9 11.75 -47.04 -6.96
C LEU A 9 10.55 -46.09 -7.18
N LEU A 10 9.52 -46.53 -7.93
CA LEU A 10 8.30 -45.75 -8.11
C LEU A 10 7.49 -45.61 -6.81
N LEU A 11 7.39 -46.67 -6.00
CA LEU A 11 6.73 -46.65 -4.70
C LEU A 11 7.51 -45.83 -3.67
N ALA A 12 8.84 -45.81 -3.71
CA ALA A 12 9.65 -44.96 -2.84
C ALA A 12 9.52 -43.48 -3.17
N VAL A 13 9.39 -43.10 -4.45
CA VAL A 13 9.15 -41.69 -4.88
C VAL A 13 7.75 -41.24 -4.51
N LEU A 14 6.73 -42.10 -4.61
CA LEU A 14 5.36 -41.76 -4.21
C LEU A 14 5.22 -41.69 -2.67
N ALA A 15 5.91 -42.55 -1.91
CA ALA A 15 5.91 -42.45 -0.46
C ALA A 15 6.71 -41.25 0.07
N GLY A 16 7.83 -40.92 -0.58
CA GLY A 16 8.59 -39.70 -0.27
C GLY A 16 7.83 -38.41 -0.61
N GLY A 17 7.10 -38.37 -1.74
CA GLY A 17 6.25 -37.27 -2.13
C GLY A 17 5.07 -37.06 -1.17
N ALA A 18 4.41 -38.13 -0.76
CA ALA A 18 3.31 -38.07 0.22
C ALA A 18 3.80 -37.64 1.61
N ALA A 19 4.98 -38.10 2.05
CA ALA A 19 5.57 -37.68 3.34
C ALA A 19 5.99 -36.20 3.33
N VAL A 20 6.48 -35.67 2.21
CA VAL A 20 6.82 -34.23 2.07
C VAL A 20 5.57 -33.38 2.03
N VAL A 21 4.49 -33.79 1.33
CA VAL A 21 3.21 -33.08 1.33
C VAL A 21 2.57 -33.14 2.71
N TRP A 22 2.64 -34.27 3.40
CA TRP A 22 2.09 -34.45 4.76
C TRP A 22 2.89 -33.68 5.83
N ALA A 23 4.21 -33.51 5.65
CA ALA A 23 5.07 -32.70 6.51
C ALA A 23 4.84 -31.19 6.27
N VAL A 24 4.53 -30.78 5.03
CA VAL A 24 4.17 -29.39 4.70
C VAL A 24 2.79 -29.02 5.27
N GLU A 25 1.82 -29.94 5.28
CA GLU A 25 0.52 -29.68 5.89
C GLU A 25 0.56 -29.67 7.43
N ARG A 26 1.47 -30.40 8.07
CA ARG A 26 1.66 -30.38 9.53
C ARG A 26 2.75 -29.44 10.03
N GLY A 27 3.63 -28.98 9.14
CA GLY A 27 4.67 -27.98 9.43
C GLY A 27 4.16 -26.55 9.51
N GLY A 28 2.86 -26.32 9.37
CA GLY A 28 2.15 -25.13 9.79
C GLY A 28 2.01 -25.04 11.31
N SER A 29 3.09 -25.30 12.05
CA SER A 29 3.24 -24.75 13.38
C SER A 29 3.17 -23.24 13.21
N ALA A 30 1.97 -22.67 13.43
CA ALA A 30 1.91 -21.35 13.99
C ALA A 30 3.02 -21.33 15.06
N VAL A 31 4.11 -20.62 14.80
CA VAL A 31 5.00 -20.17 15.85
C VAL A 31 4.03 -19.43 16.75
N ALA A 32 3.55 -20.11 17.80
CA ALA A 32 2.98 -19.45 18.95
C ALA A 32 4.06 -18.43 19.28
N ALA A 33 3.83 -17.18 18.88
CA ALA A 33 4.68 -16.09 19.27
C ALA A 33 4.60 -16.16 20.78
N ASP A 34 5.65 -16.69 21.38
CA ASP A 34 5.90 -16.55 22.80
C ASP A 34 5.56 -15.09 23.08
N ALA A 35 4.56 -14.85 23.91
CA ALA A 35 4.01 -13.52 24.09
C ALA A 35 5.15 -12.67 24.66
N ALA A 36 5.97 -12.12 23.78
CA ALA A 36 7.11 -11.31 24.17
C ALA A 36 6.54 -10.22 25.08
N GLU A 37 7.12 -10.11 26.27
CA GLU A 37 6.71 -9.11 27.28
C GLU A 37 6.59 -7.76 26.56
N PRO A 38 5.49 -7.01 26.75
CA PRO A 38 5.30 -5.73 26.09
C PRO A 38 6.50 -4.82 26.40
N PRO A 39 7.00 -4.05 25.44
CA PRO A 39 8.14 -3.20 25.64
C PRO A 39 7.85 -2.23 26.79
N ARG A 40 8.78 -2.14 27.75
CA ARG A 40 8.68 -1.25 28.92
C ARG A 40 8.95 0.20 28.49
N PRO A 41 8.43 1.19 29.23
CA PRO A 41 8.83 2.57 29.05
C PRO A 41 10.35 2.70 29.09
N ALA A 42 10.90 3.57 28.27
CA ALA A 42 12.32 3.88 28.32
C ALA A 42 12.65 4.51 29.69
N ALA A 43 13.73 4.05 30.35
CA ALA A 43 14.20 4.62 31.60
C ALA A 43 14.53 6.13 31.48
N GLN A 44 14.92 6.54 30.27
CA GLN A 44 15.07 7.95 29.90
C GLN A 44 14.39 8.20 28.55
N PRO A 45 13.78 9.40 28.35
CA PRO A 45 13.17 9.74 27.09
C PRO A 45 14.13 9.55 25.89
N PRO A 46 13.71 8.87 24.80
CA PRO A 46 14.57 8.54 23.69
C PRO A 46 15.13 9.78 23.01
N ARG A 47 16.40 9.74 22.61
CA ARG A 47 17.04 10.89 21.94
C ARG A 47 16.44 11.18 20.57
N VAL A 48 15.94 10.15 19.89
CA VAL A 48 15.35 10.26 18.55
C VAL A 48 13.99 9.56 18.52
N VAL A 49 13.01 10.28 18.03
CA VAL A 49 11.68 9.74 17.70
C VAL A 49 11.43 10.00 16.23
N VAL A 50 11.05 8.97 15.48
CA VAL A 50 10.66 9.05 14.06
C VAL A 50 9.22 8.61 13.95
N PHE A 51 8.32 9.51 13.63
CA PHE A 51 6.89 9.25 13.56
C PHE A 51 6.37 9.53 12.14
N MET A 52 5.89 8.50 11.48
CA MET A 52 5.36 8.56 10.13
C MET A 52 3.90 8.18 10.11
N THR A 53 3.07 9.04 9.52
CA THR A 53 1.65 8.79 9.29
C THR A 53 1.39 8.81 7.80
N PHE A 54 0.79 7.75 7.28
CA PHE A 54 0.41 7.60 5.88
C PHE A 54 -1.06 7.98 5.66
N ASP A 55 -1.42 8.25 4.41
CA ASP A 55 -2.77 8.60 3.97
C ASP A 55 -3.32 7.52 3.04
N GLU A 56 -4.52 7.02 3.33
CA GLU A 56 -5.19 5.95 2.58
C GLU A 56 -4.39 4.65 2.51
N PHE A 57 -3.84 4.17 3.64
CA PHE A 57 -3.03 2.96 3.65
C PHE A 57 -3.70 1.80 4.39
N PRO A 58 -4.48 0.94 3.71
CA PRO A 58 -5.07 -0.24 4.34
C PRO A 58 -3.97 -1.27 4.66
N VAL A 59 -3.94 -1.76 5.91
CA VAL A 59 -2.90 -2.71 6.34
C VAL A 59 -2.96 -4.05 5.60
N ASP A 60 -4.15 -4.46 5.13
CA ASP A 60 -4.35 -5.77 4.52
C ASP A 60 -3.76 -5.90 3.11
N VAL A 61 -3.33 -4.78 2.48
CA VAL A 61 -2.57 -4.82 1.22
C VAL A 61 -1.13 -5.31 1.43
N LEU A 62 -0.64 -5.24 2.66
CA LEU A 62 0.69 -5.70 3.05
C LEU A 62 0.74 -7.20 3.33
N ARG A 63 -0.43 -7.86 3.51
CA ARG A 63 -0.53 -9.19 4.12
C ARG A 63 -0.66 -10.32 3.11
N LEU A 64 -0.02 -11.42 3.42
CA LEU A 64 -0.27 -12.74 2.83
C LEU A 64 -1.52 -13.39 3.45
N PRO A 65 -2.08 -14.45 2.83
CA PRO A 65 -3.21 -15.19 3.38
C PRO A 65 -2.99 -15.78 4.77
N ASP A 66 -1.74 -16.06 5.15
CA ASP A 66 -1.34 -16.51 6.50
C ASP A 66 -1.31 -15.40 7.54
N GLY A 67 -1.54 -14.16 7.12
CA GLY A 67 -1.57 -12.97 7.95
C GLY A 67 -0.24 -12.26 8.13
N GLN A 68 0.87 -12.80 7.66
CA GLN A 68 2.18 -12.15 7.71
C GLN A 68 2.31 -11.03 6.67
N ILE A 69 3.21 -10.08 6.91
CA ILE A 69 3.58 -9.10 5.90
C ILE A 69 4.32 -9.82 4.76
N ASP A 70 3.92 -9.59 3.51
CA ASP A 70 4.54 -10.18 2.32
C ASP A 70 6.01 -9.75 2.19
N PRO A 71 6.98 -10.61 2.52
CA PRO A 71 8.40 -10.22 2.57
C PRO A 71 9.01 -10.01 1.19
N ALA A 72 8.37 -10.53 0.14
CA ALA A 72 8.85 -10.36 -1.22
C ALA A 72 8.44 -9.01 -1.80
N ARG A 73 7.20 -8.55 -1.55
CA ARG A 73 6.71 -7.24 -1.99
C ARG A 73 7.08 -6.11 -1.05
N PHE A 74 7.12 -6.37 0.24
CA PHE A 74 7.38 -5.37 1.29
C PHE A 74 8.54 -5.78 2.19
N PRO A 75 9.76 -5.97 1.63
CA PRO A 75 10.91 -6.50 2.36
C PRO A 75 11.35 -5.61 3.52
N ASN A 76 11.21 -4.29 3.39
CA ASN A 76 11.64 -3.34 4.41
C ASN A 76 10.67 -3.31 5.61
N LEU A 77 9.35 -3.33 5.35
CA LEU A 77 8.34 -3.44 6.39
C LEU A 77 8.38 -4.80 7.09
N ALA A 78 8.53 -5.89 6.33
CA ALA A 78 8.70 -7.22 6.90
C ALA A 78 9.95 -7.33 7.77
N ALA A 79 11.08 -6.74 7.34
CA ALA A 79 12.30 -6.67 8.13
C ALA A 79 12.11 -5.80 9.38
N PHE A 80 11.40 -4.68 9.28
CA PHE A 80 11.10 -3.79 10.40
C PHE A 80 10.21 -4.49 11.44
N ALA A 81 9.16 -5.20 11.01
CA ALA A 81 8.26 -5.94 11.89
C ALA A 81 8.99 -6.98 12.76
N ARG A 82 10.11 -7.55 12.27
CA ARG A 82 10.95 -8.44 13.09
C ARG A 82 11.67 -7.78 14.27
N THR A 83 11.66 -6.45 14.33
CA THR A 83 12.29 -5.65 15.39
C THR A 83 11.33 -4.67 16.06
N ALA A 84 10.05 -4.74 15.73
CA ALA A 84 9.00 -3.83 16.18
C ALA A 84 7.80 -4.61 16.73
N THR A 85 6.95 -3.96 17.49
CA THR A 85 5.63 -4.50 17.82
C THR A 85 4.64 -4.10 16.72
N TRP A 86 3.94 -5.10 16.20
CA TRP A 86 2.93 -4.93 15.17
C TRP A 86 1.53 -5.17 15.74
N PHE A 87 0.62 -4.24 15.46
CA PHE A 87 -0.80 -4.31 15.84
C PHE A 87 -1.66 -4.48 14.58
N PRO A 88 -1.87 -5.72 14.08
CA PRO A 88 -2.59 -5.98 12.83
C PRO A 88 -4.07 -5.60 12.89
N ASN A 89 -4.65 -5.52 14.08
CA ASN A 89 -6.04 -5.17 14.32
C ASN A 89 -6.21 -3.72 14.78
N THR A 90 -5.50 -2.79 14.13
CA THR A 90 -5.67 -1.35 14.36
C THR A 90 -6.75 -0.79 13.46
N GLN A 91 -7.77 -0.14 14.06
CA GLN A 91 -8.82 0.56 13.32
C GLN A 91 -8.64 2.07 13.32
N ALA A 92 -8.90 2.71 12.20
CA ALA A 92 -9.07 4.15 12.09
C ALA A 92 -10.31 4.62 12.86
N VAL A 93 -10.27 5.81 13.42
CA VAL A 93 -11.41 6.40 14.13
C VAL A 93 -12.29 7.28 13.25
N HIS A 94 -11.86 7.55 12.01
CA HIS A 94 -12.63 8.30 11.02
C HIS A 94 -12.10 8.00 9.60
N ASP A 95 -12.92 8.25 8.58
CA ASP A 95 -12.63 8.02 7.16
C ASP A 95 -12.16 9.28 6.39
N SER A 96 -11.76 10.30 7.12
CA SER A 96 -11.27 11.57 6.58
C SER A 96 -10.01 12.01 7.30
N THR A 97 -8.98 12.34 6.54
CA THR A 97 -7.66 12.80 7.04
C THR A 97 -7.76 13.98 8.00
N GLU A 98 -8.65 14.96 7.71
CA GLU A 98 -8.84 16.14 8.58
C GLU A 98 -9.37 15.80 9.97
N LYS A 99 -9.96 14.62 10.14
CA LYS A 99 -10.50 14.11 11.41
C LYS A 99 -9.60 13.04 12.03
N ALA A 100 -9.19 12.08 11.21
CA ALA A 100 -8.42 10.93 11.68
C ALA A 100 -6.99 11.31 12.10
N LEU A 101 -6.32 12.16 11.33
CA LEU A 101 -4.94 12.54 11.61
C LEU A 101 -4.78 13.34 12.92
N PRO A 102 -5.62 14.37 13.23
CA PRO A 102 -5.59 15.01 14.54
C PRO A 102 -5.82 14.02 15.69
N ALA A 103 -6.73 13.07 15.54
CA ALA A 103 -7.02 12.07 16.55
C ALA A 103 -5.80 11.17 16.88
N ILE A 104 -4.98 10.86 15.87
CA ILE A 104 -3.70 10.16 16.07
C ILE A 104 -2.74 11.03 16.91
N LEU A 105 -2.73 12.34 16.68
CA LEU A 105 -1.72 13.25 17.21
C LEU A 105 -2.09 13.89 18.54
N ASP A 106 -3.38 13.93 18.92
CA ASP A 106 -3.82 14.46 20.21
C ASP A 106 -4.43 13.40 21.16
N GLY A 107 -4.65 12.17 20.64
CA GLY A 107 -5.22 11.06 21.40
C GLY A 107 -6.72 11.21 21.70
N ARG A 108 -7.44 12.08 20.98
CA ARG A 108 -8.87 12.38 21.20
C ARG A 108 -9.71 11.97 20.00
N LEU A 109 -10.91 11.47 20.28
CA LEU A 109 -11.88 11.20 19.22
C LEU A 109 -12.26 12.49 18.48
N PRO A 110 -12.41 12.43 17.14
CA PRO A 110 -12.63 13.62 16.34
C PRO A 110 -14.01 14.24 16.65
N PRO A 111 -14.08 15.54 16.97
CA PRO A 111 -15.35 16.23 17.12
C PRO A 111 -16.01 16.50 15.76
N ARG A 112 -17.36 16.52 15.73
CA ARG A 112 -18.14 16.75 14.50
C ARG A 112 -17.67 18.00 13.75
N ASN A 113 -17.53 19.13 14.43
CA ASN A 113 -17.20 20.44 13.84
C ASN A 113 -15.70 20.76 13.86
N GLY A 114 -14.83 19.87 14.39
CA GLY A 114 -13.39 20.10 14.46
C GLY A 114 -12.72 20.15 13.08
N ARG A 115 -11.60 20.89 12.99
CA ARG A 115 -10.75 20.96 11.79
C ARG A 115 -9.32 20.57 12.16
N GLY A 116 -8.54 20.07 11.23
CA GLY A 116 -7.15 19.65 11.42
C GLY A 116 -6.18 20.83 11.61
N THR A 117 -6.46 21.73 12.55
CA THR A 117 -5.66 22.93 12.81
C THR A 117 -5.31 23.05 14.29
N LEU A 118 -4.24 23.75 14.62
CA LEU A 118 -3.78 24.00 15.99
C LEU A 118 -4.87 24.62 16.89
N ARG A 119 -5.73 25.47 16.33
CA ARG A 119 -6.83 26.09 17.08
C ARG A 119 -7.77 25.05 17.72
N TRP A 120 -8.04 23.95 16.98
CA TRP A 120 -8.91 22.86 17.45
C TRP A 120 -8.17 21.81 18.28
N HIS A 121 -6.85 21.68 18.08
CA HIS A 121 -5.99 20.68 18.70
C HIS A 121 -4.74 21.33 19.33
N PRO A 122 -4.90 22.26 20.30
CA PRO A 122 -3.79 23.03 20.86
C PRO A 122 -2.79 22.17 21.65
N ARG A 123 -3.26 21.05 22.21
CA ARG A 123 -2.45 20.04 22.88
C ARG A 123 -2.36 18.80 22.00
N ASN A 124 -1.17 18.47 21.53
CA ASN A 124 -0.92 17.40 20.57
C ASN A 124 0.52 16.90 20.67
N LEU A 125 0.89 15.93 19.83
CA LEU A 125 2.24 15.35 19.75
C LEU A 125 3.35 16.43 19.75
N PHE A 126 3.20 17.47 18.95
CA PHE A 126 4.25 18.49 18.79
C PHE A 126 4.44 19.31 20.05
N THR A 127 3.35 19.75 20.69
CA THR A 127 3.40 20.51 21.92
C THR A 127 3.85 19.66 23.10
N LEU A 128 3.47 18.37 23.16
CA LEU A 128 3.95 17.41 24.15
C LEU A 128 5.48 17.27 24.08
N PHE A 129 6.00 16.94 22.92
CA PHE A 129 7.43 16.72 22.76
C PHE A 129 8.25 18.00 22.95
N ALA A 130 7.78 19.14 22.45
CA ALA A 130 8.43 20.43 22.66
C ALA A 130 8.50 20.80 24.14
N LYS A 131 7.43 20.59 24.93
CA LYS A 131 7.40 20.79 26.38
C LYS A 131 8.48 19.98 27.11
N HIS A 132 8.82 18.78 26.58
CA HIS A 132 9.83 17.90 27.14
C HIS A 132 11.22 18.06 26.48
N GLY A 133 11.51 19.24 25.89
CA GLY A 133 12.83 19.61 25.39
C GLY A 133 13.22 18.97 24.04
N TYR A 134 12.26 18.45 23.29
CA TYR A 134 12.55 17.94 21.94
C TYR A 134 12.56 19.08 20.92
N LYS A 135 13.57 19.08 20.06
CA LYS A 135 13.50 19.78 18.79
C LYS A 135 12.52 19.05 17.88
N VAL A 136 11.53 19.76 17.36
CA VAL A 136 10.54 19.18 16.43
C VAL A 136 10.92 19.51 14.98
N VAL A 137 11.04 18.46 14.16
CA VAL A 137 11.24 18.55 12.72
C VAL A 137 10.03 17.92 12.05
N ALA A 138 9.00 18.73 11.84
CA ALA A 138 7.73 18.29 11.33
C ALA A 138 7.54 18.64 9.85
N SER A 139 6.87 17.75 9.12
CA SER A 139 6.37 17.99 7.77
C SER A 139 4.93 17.49 7.67
N GLU A 140 4.00 18.41 7.77
CA GLU A 140 2.56 18.17 7.64
C GLU A 140 2.10 18.43 6.20
N GLU A 141 1.31 17.55 5.61
CA GLU A 141 0.84 17.70 4.23
C GLU A 141 -0.67 17.96 4.11
N ALA A 142 -1.46 17.64 5.15
CA ALA A 142 -2.91 17.84 5.19
C ALA A 142 -3.42 18.57 6.45
N THR A 143 -2.63 18.68 7.52
CA THR A 143 -3.01 19.33 8.78
C THR A 143 -2.10 20.51 9.14
N SER A 144 -2.47 21.37 10.12
CA SER A 144 -1.68 22.48 10.65
C SER A 144 -1.70 22.42 12.16
N LEU A 145 -1.08 21.41 12.73
CA LEU A 145 -1.12 21.12 14.16
C LEU A 145 0.14 21.57 14.89
N CYS A 146 1.28 21.68 14.17
CA CYS A 146 2.52 22.16 14.77
C CYS A 146 2.51 23.69 14.93
N PRO A 147 2.67 24.23 16.16
CA PRO A 147 2.79 25.66 16.37
C PRO A 147 4.02 26.24 15.67
N VAL A 148 3.92 27.44 15.09
CA VAL A 148 5.05 28.12 14.43
C VAL A 148 6.27 28.26 15.35
N LYS A 149 6.04 28.54 16.64
CA LYS A 149 7.11 28.62 17.66
C LYS A 149 7.88 27.31 17.83
N VAL A 150 7.21 26.16 17.62
CA VAL A 150 7.80 24.81 17.75
C VAL A 150 8.40 24.36 16.42
N CYS A 151 7.75 24.70 15.32
CA CYS A 151 8.14 24.31 13.95
C CYS A 151 8.37 25.56 13.08
N PRO A 152 9.42 26.35 13.30
CA PRO A 152 9.63 27.62 12.59
C PRO A 152 9.88 27.41 11.08
N ASN A 153 10.31 26.23 10.67
CA ASN A 153 10.57 25.88 9.29
C ASN A 153 9.40 25.18 8.58
N VAL A 154 8.21 25.19 9.20
CA VAL A 154 6.99 24.75 8.49
C VAL A 154 6.72 25.78 7.40
N VAL A 155 7.10 25.44 6.17
CA VAL A 155 6.79 26.21 4.96
C VAL A 155 5.29 26.50 4.97
N LYS A 156 4.91 27.75 4.66
CA LYS A 156 3.50 28.17 4.47
C LYS A 156 2.80 27.08 3.65
N ARG A 157 1.81 26.47 4.25
CA ARG A 157 1.21 25.25 3.75
C ARG A 157 0.52 25.50 2.43
N LYS A 158 0.92 24.79 1.40
CA LYS A 158 0.16 24.72 0.17
C LYS A 158 -1.19 24.03 0.43
N PRO A 159 -2.26 24.38 -0.28
CA PRO A 159 -3.50 23.64 -0.20
C PRO A 159 -3.26 22.13 -0.38
N THR A 160 -3.99 21.29 0.35
CA THR A 160 -3.84 19.82 0.31
C THR A 160 -3.94 19.29 -1.13
N LEU A 161 -4.81 19.86 -1.96
CA LEU A 161 -4.94 19.49 -3.37
C LEU A 161 -3.67 19.72 -4.19
N GLU A 162 -2.91 20.80 -3.94
CA GLU A 162 -1.62 21.02 -4.61
C GLU A 162 -0.57 20.01 -4.13
N ASN A 163 -0.59 19.67 -2.84
CA ASN A 163 0.30 18.67 -2.29
C ASN A 163 0.02 17.26 -2.86
N ILE A 164 -1.24 16.95 -3.14
CA ILE A 164 -1.65 15.69 -3.78
C ILE A 164 -1.16 15.63 -5.23
N LYS A 165 -1.32 16.73 -5.99
CA LYS A 165 -1.01 16.78 -7.43
C LYS A 165 0.46 16.56 -7.76
N GLY A 166 1.39 16.97 -6.90
CA GLY A 166 2.81 16.83 -7.23
C GLY A 166 3.78 16.95 -6.05
N GLY A 167 5.05 16.65 -6.32
CA GLY A 167 6.16 16.86 -5.40
C GLY A 167 6.15 15.98 -4.14
N ARG A 168 5.33 14.90 -4.08
CA ARG A 168 5.25 14.02 -2.90
C ARG A 168 6.57 13.35 -2.59
N ARG A 169 7.24 12.82 -3.61
CA ARG A 169 8.55 12.20 -3.49
C ARG A 169 9.62 13.21 -3.05
N GLU A 170 9.66 14.39 -3.68
CA GLU A 170 10.63 15.44 -3.35
C GLU A 170 10.48 15.92 -1.91
N ARG A 171 9.25 16.09 -1.45
CA ARG A 171 8.99 16.44 -0.04
C ARG A 171 9.46 15.34 0.91
N TRP A 172 9.27 14.07 0.52
CA TRP A 172 9.77 12.96 1.31
C TRP A 172 11.29 12.89 1.32
N ASP A 173 11.94 13.02 0.15
CA ASP A 173 13.40 13.03 0.02
C ASP A 173 14.04 14.17 0.85
N ARG A 174 13.47 15.38 0.79
CA ARG A 174 13.92 16.51 1.61
C ARG A 174 13.78 16.23 3.11
N TRP A 175 12.68 15.60 3.52
CA TRP A 175 12.49 15.24 4.92
C TRP A 175 13.48 14.16 5.38
N ILE A 176 13.73 13.13 4.58
CA ILE A 176 14.75 12.11 4.88
C ILE A 176 16.12 12.77 5.06
N ALA A 177 16.47 13.75 4.24
CA ALA A 177 17.75 14.46 4.33
C ALA A 177 17.90 15.25 5.65
N GLN A 178 16.78 15.64 6.30
CA GLN A 178 16.80 16.32 7.60
C GLN A 178 17.09 15.39 8.78
N ILE A 179 16.96 14.06 8.61
CA ILE A 179 17.32 13.09 9.65
C ILE A 179 18.83 13.08 9.78
N LYS A 180 19.37 13.54 10.92
CA LYS A 180 20.80 13.61 11.22
C LYS A 180 21.04 13.53 12.73
N ARG A 181 22.27 13.20 13.14
CA ARG A 181 22.67 13.29 14.54
C ARG A 181 22.56 14.74 15.01
N ARG A 182 21.98 14.94 16.18
CA ARG A 182 21.85 16.25 16.83
C ARG A 182 22.27 16.14 18.30
N PRO A 183 22.77 17.21 18.91
CA PRO A 183 23.21 17.17 20.32
C PRO A 183 22.04 16.90 21.29
N GLY A 184 20.83 17.36 21.00
CA GLY A 184 19.66 17.19 21.86
C GLY A 184 18.67 16.13 21.37
N ARG A 185 17.55 16.02 22.06
CA ARG A 185 16.42 15.18 21.69
C ARG A 185 15.72 15.73 20.45
N THR A 186 15.30 14.86 19.53
CA THR A 186 14.63 15.29 18.29
C THR A 186 13.45 14.38 17.96
N LEU A 187 12.30 15.01 17.70
CA LEU A 187 11.14 14.38 17.06
C LEU A 187 11.17 14.69 15.55
N TYR A 188 11.29 13.67 14.73
CA TYR A 188 11.08 13.73 13.28
C TYR A 188 9.68 13.25 13.00
N TYR A 189 8.81 14.12 12.53
CA TYR A 189 7.44 13.80 12.15
C TYR A 189 7.22 14.00 10.66
N LYS A 190 6.55 13.06 10.02
CA LYS A 190 6.15 13.17 8.61
C LYS A 190 4.72 12.65 8.43
N HIS A 191 3.83 13.49 7.94
CA HIS A 191 2.61 13.06 7.28
C HIS A 191 2.88 12.90 5.78
N LEU A 192 2.43 11.81 5.19
CA LEU A 192 2.70 11.40 3.81
C LEU A 192 1.37 11.18 3.09
N LEU A 193 1.08 11.97 2.05
CA LEU A 193 -0.06 11.76 1.14
C LEU A 193 0.20 10.55 0.23
N LEU A 194 0.58 9.42 0.84
CA LEU A 194 0.88 8.14 0.21
C LEU A 194 0.34 7.00 1.10
N PRO A 195 -0.15 5.92 0.49
CA PRO A 195 -0.35 5.67 -0.94
C PRO A 195 -1.59 6.32 -1.54
N HIS A 196 -2.11 7.43 -0.99
CA HIS A 196 -3.22 8.22 -1.56
C HIS A 196 -3.04 8.44 -3.08
N LEU A 197 -4.13 8.50 -3.84
CA LEU A 197 -4.06 8.85 -5.28
C LEU A 197 -3.40 10.25 -5.50
N PRO A 198 -2.86 10.53 -6.70
CA PRO A 198 -2.74 9.69 -7.89
C PRO A 198 -1.73 8.56 -7.71
N TRP A 199 -2.08 7.36 -8.16
CA TRP A 199 -1.22 6.20 -8.06
C TRP A 199 -0.26 6.17 -9.25
N ILE A 200 0.91 6.79 -9.06
CA ILE A 200 1.91 7.01 -10.11
C ILE A 200 3.32 6.52 -9.73
N TYR A 201 3.52 6.05 -8.50
CA TYR A 201 4.83 5.58 -8.05
C TYR A 201 4.96 4.06 -8.17
N LEU A 202 6.17 3.61 -8.44
CA LEU A 202 6.54 2.21 -8.68
C LEU A 202 7.44 1.67 -7.56
N PRO A 203 7.43 0.36 -7.30
CA PRO A 203 8.25 -0.26 -6.26
C PRO A 203 9.75 -0.01 -6.40
N SER A 204 10.23 0.24 -7.61
CA SER A 204 11.64 0.62 -7.90
C SER A 204 12.04 2.00 -7.37
N GLY A 205 11.09 2.78 -6.88
CA GLY A 205 11.30 4.18 -6.51
C GLY A 205 11.09 5.16 -7.68
N ARG A 206 10.68 4.71 -8.85
CA ARG A 206 10.42 5.55 -10.04
C ARG A 206 8.98 6.05 -10.09
N GLU A 207 8.74 6.96 -11.02
CA GLU A 207 7.41 7.49 -11.34
C GLU A 207 6.93 6.99 -12.70
N MET A 208 5.65 6.67 -12.78
CA MET A 208 4.97 6.37 -14.03
C MET A 208 4.67 7.67 -14.77
N ARG A 209 5.06 7.77 -16.03
CA ARG A 209 4.58 8.82 -16.92
C ARG A 209 3.11 8.55 -17.24
N VAL A 210 2.23 9.38 -16.71
CA VAL A 210 0.79 9.25 -16.94
C VAL A 210 0.42 9.99 -18.22
N THR A 211 -0.16 9.29 -19.19
CA THR A 211 -0.62 9.83 -20.47
C THR A 211 -2.14 10.08 -20.50
N LEU A 212 -2.89 9.33 -19.70
CA LEU A 212 -4.32 9.54 -19.52
C LEU A 212 -4.58 10.21 -18.15
N GLU A 213 -4.42 11.55 -18.09
CA GLU A 213 -4.47 12.32 -16.85
C GLU A 213 -5.76 12.16 -16.04
N ARG A 214 -6.91 11.95 -16.72
CA ARG A 214 -8.18 11.68 -16.03
C ARG A 214 -8.10 10.46 -15.12
N LEU A 215 -7.28 9.45 -15.45
CA LEU A 215 -7.07 8.27 -14.60
C LEU A 215 -6.19 8.56 -13.38
N ALA A 216 -5.32 9.56 -13.44
CA ALA A 216 -4.50 9.92 -12.29
C ALA A 216 -5.32 10.51 -11.14
N ASN A 217 -6.42 11.20 -11.46
CA ASN A 217 -7.19 12.03 -10.53
C ASN A 217 -8.59 11.49 -10.22
N VAL A 218 -9.05 10.43 -10.89
CA VAL A 218 -10.39 9.86 -10.72
C VAL A 218 -10.29 8.39 -10.36
N ALA A 219 -10.69 8.07 -9.16
CA ALA A 219 -11.02 6.70 -8.79
C ALA A 219 -12.37 6.35 -9.45
N GLY A 220 -12.34 5.93 -10.73
CA GLY A 220 -13.53 5.50 -11.45
C GLY A 220 -13.94 4.10 -11.02
N PHE A 221 -14.64 3.98 -9.90
CA PHE A 221 -15.13 2.68 -9.40
C PHE A 221 -16.44 2.23 -10.04
N GLY A 222 -16.95 2.92 -11.06
CA GLY A 222 -18.14 2.49 -11.80
C GLY A 222 -17.90 1.33 -12.78
N ASP A 223 -16.66 0.98 -13.02
CA ASP A 223 -16.22 -0.06 -13.95
C ASP A 223 -15.35 -1.08 -13.23
N ARG A 224 -15.65 -2.38 -13.42
CA ARG A 224 -14.91 -3.45 -12.74
C ARG A 224 -13.43 -3.47 -13.11
N TRP A 225 -13.09 -3.36 -14.41
CA TRP A 225 -11.70 -3.35 -14.84
C TRP A 225 -10.96 -2.14 -14.27
N LEU A 226 -11.56 -0.97 -14.35
CA LEU A 226 -10.95 0.25 -13.84
C LEU A 226 -10.73 0.19 -12.32
N THR A 227 -11.65 -0.44 -11.58
CA THR A 227 -11.47 -0.69 -10.13
C THR A 227 -10.27 -1.58 -9.86
N LEU A 228 -10.14 -2.72 -10.57
CA LEU A 228 -9.00 -3.63 -10.45
C LEU A 228 -7.68 -2.95 -10.88
N HIS A 229 -7.70 -2.19 -11.96
CA HIS A 229 -6.53 -1.43 -12.43
C HIS A 229 -6.10 -0.35 -11.42
N ASN A 230 -7.03 0.29 -10.74
CA ASN A 230 -6.75 1.25 -9.68
C ASN A 230 -6.11 0.55 -8.47
N GLU A 231 -6.64 -0.59 -8.05
CA GLU A 231 -6.06 -1.40 -6.97
C GLU A 231 -4.64 -1.89 -7.34
N GLN A 232 -4.43 -2.38 -8.57
CA GLN A 232 -3.09 -2.72 -9.09
C GLN A 232 -2.10 -1.57 -8.91
N ARG A 233 -2.47 -0.35 -9.31
CA ARG A 233 -1.60 0.84 -9.20
C ARG A 233 -1.37 1.23 -7.75
N MET A 234 -2.38 1.11 -6.89
CA MET A 234 -2.23 1.36 -5.46
C MET A 234 -1.27 0.34 -4.83
N LEU A 235 -1.35 -0.94 -5.17
CA LEU A 235 -0.41 -1.97 -4.71
C LEU A 235 1.03 -1.67 -5.14
N LEU A 236 1.25 -1.23 -6.38
CA LEU A 236 2.57 -0.78 -6.85
C LEU A 236 3.07 0.43 -6.04
N GLN A 237 2.19 1.39 -5.74
CA GLN A 237 2.54 2.55 -4.93
C GLN A 237 2.78 2.20 -3.45
N ALA A 238 2.12 1.18 -2.91
CA ALA A 238 2.46 0.64 -1.59
C ALA A 238 3.88 0.05 -1.59
N GLY A 239 4.31 -0.59 -2.68
CA GLY A 239 5.70 -1.01 -2.87
C GLY A 239 6.69 0.15 -2.91
N PHE A 240 6.31 1.29 -3.49
CA PHE A 240 7.10 2.53 -3.39
C PHE A 240 7.21 3.02 -1.94
N VAL A 241 6.14 2.93 -1.16
CA VAL A 241 6.17 3.28 0.27
C VAL A 241 7.19 2.42 1.00
N ASP A 242 7.18 1.10 0.78
CA ASP A 242 8.16 0.19 1.37
C ASP A 242 9.60 0.53 0.96
N HIS A 243 9.84 0.81 -0.32
CA HIS A 243 11.15 1.26 -0.82
C HIS A 243 11.65 2.51 -0.08
N GLN A 244 10.79 3.50 0.11
CA GLN A 244 11.16 4.74 0.80
C GLN A 244 11.38 4.53 2.31
N LEU A 245 10.62 3.65 2.95
CA LEU A 245 10.86 3.24 4.33
C LEU A 245 12.23 2.59 4.48
N GLY A 246 12.63 1.74 3.52
CA GLY A 246 13.98 1.17 3.47
C GLY A 246 15.08 2.22 3.47
N ARG A 247 14.89 3.33 2.74
CA ARG A 247 15.84 4.46 2.72
C ARG A 247 15.94 5.17 4.09
N ILE A 248 14.81 5.30 4.80
CA ILE A 248 14.80 5.87 6.16
C ILE A 248 15.55 4.96 7.12
N PHE A 249 15.25 3.66 7.09
CA PHE A 249 15.90 2.69 7.97
C PHE A 249 17.40 2.60 7.71
N ALA A 250 17.80 2.58 6.43
CA ALA A 250 19.22 2.62 6.05
C ALA A 250 19.92 3.89 6.55
N ARG A 251 19.26 5.06 6.44
CA ARG A 251 19.82 6.30 6.95
C ARG A 251 19.94 6.29 8.47
N LEU A 252 18.93 5.83 9.19
CA LEU A 252 18.98 5.71 10.65
C LEU A 252 20.11 4.77 11.09
N LYS A 253 20.27 3.63 10.41
CA LYS A 253 21.38 2.67 10.66
C LYS A 253 22.73 3.30 10.37
N LYS A 254 22.90 3.98 9.23
CA LYS A 254 24.15 4.70 8.88
C LYS A 254 24.53 5.76 9.92
N LEU A 255 23.54 6.38 10.55
CA LEU A 255 23.75 7.36 11.62
C LEU A 255 23.91 6.73 13.01
N GLY A 256 23.78 5.40 13.16
CA GLY A 256 23.78 4.72 14.47
C GLY A 256 22.57 5.10 15.35
N LEU A 257 21.47 5.51 14.75
CA LEU A 257 20.27 5.97 15.45
C LEU A 257 19.16 4.91 15.50
N PHE A 258 19.18 3.91 14.61
CA PHE A 258 18.08 2.96 14.44
C PHE A 258 17.73 2.20 15.72
N ASP A 259 18.71 1.67 16.43
CA ASP A 259 18.48 0.83 17.60
C ASP A 259 17.92 1.64 18.78
N GLN A 260 18.39 2.88 18.95
CA GLN A 260 18.01 3.77 20.04
C GLN A 260 16.76 4.62 19.74
N ALA A 261 16.27 4.62 18.50
CA ALA A 261 15.11 5.41 18.13
C ALA A 261 13.80 4.73 18.53
N LEU A 262 12.83 5.55 18.97
CA LEU A 262 11.42 5.20 18.94
C LEU A 262 10.90 5.46 17.54
N ILE A 263 10.49 4.41 16.81
CA ILE A 263 10.02 4.51 15.42
C ILE A 263 8.56 4.10 15.33
N VAL A 264 7.72 4.97 14.78
CA VAL A 264 6.27 4.79 14.66
C VAL A 264 5.86 4.85 13.20
N ILE A 265 5.09 3.86 12.76
CA ILE A 265 4.47 3.78 11.44
C ILE A 265 2.99 3.52 11.63
N THR A 266 2.15 4.42 11.13
CA THR A 266 0.69 4.26 11.14
C THR A 266 0.06 4.96 9.94
N ALA A 267 -1.26 4.85 9.78
CA ALA A 267 -2.02 5.60 8.78
C ALA A 267 -3.28 6.18 9.41
N ASP A 268 -3.85 7.16 8.72
CA ASP A 268 -5.06 7.85 9.15
C ASP A 268 -6.32 7.02 8.89
N HIS A 269 -6.47 6.46 7.69
CA HIS A 269 -7.52 5.52 7.28
C HIS A 269 -7.09 4.67 6.08
N GLY A 270 -7.88 3.66 5.76
CA GLY A 270 -7.74 2.85 4.55
C GLY A 270 -8.59 3.35 3.39
N ILE A 271 -8.78 2.47 2.41
CA ILE A 271 -9.50 2.72 1.17
C ILE A 271 -10.11 1.41 0.69
N ALA A 272 -11.32 1.46 0.13
CA ALA A 272 -11.99 0.33 -0.48
C ALA A 272 -11.93 0.37 -2.00
N PHE A 273 -11.83 -0.83 -2.61
CA PHE A 273 -11.90 -1.03 -4.07
C PHE A 273 -13.18 -1.79 -4.44
N GLU A 274 -14.31 -1.17 -4.18
CA GLU A 274 -15.64 -1.71 -4.43
C GLU A 274 -16.26 -1.10 -5.69
N VAL A 275 -16.77 -1.94 -6.59
CA VAL A 275 -17.40 -1.49 -7.83
C VAL A 275 -18.71 -0.76 -7.52
N GLY A 276 -18.92 0.40 -8.13
CA GLY A 276 -20.14 1.19 -7.98
C GLY A 276 -20.11 2.23 -6.85
N VAL A 277 -19.13 2.21 -5.96
CA VAL A 277 -19.01 3.24 -4.92
C VAL A 277 -18.61 4.59 -5.51
N ARG A 278 -19.19 5.67 -4.98
CA ARG A 278 -18.86 7.03 -5.39
C ARG A 278 -17.60 7.57 -4.74
N ASP A 279 -17.39 7.24 -3.49
CA ASP A 279 -16.23 7.65 -2.71
C ASP A 279 -15.59 6.43 -2.04
N ARG A 280 -14.37 6.11 -2.47
CA ARG A 280 -13.58 4.98 -2.01
C ARG A 280 -13.25 4.99 -0.52
N ARG A 281 -13.36 6.13 0.14
CA ARG A 281 -13.06 6.31 1.58
C ARG A 281 -14.30 6.28 2.46
N GLN A 282 -15.46 6.68 1.90
CA GLN A 282 -16.68 6.78 2.69
C GLN A 282 -17.02 5.43 3.30
N VAL A 283 -16.94 5.36 4.63
CA VAL A 283 -17.20 4.13 5.36
C VAL A 283 -18.68 3.75 5.30
N THR A 284 -18.90 2.49 4.99
CA THR A 284 -20.22 1.84 4.97
C THR A 284 -20.12 0.51 5.69
N ARG A 285 -21.26 -0.16 5.92
CA ARG A 285 -21.23 -1.52 6.47
C ARG A 285 -20.60 -2.53 5.50
N SER A 286 -20.65 -2.31 4.18
CA SER A 286 -20.07 -3.21 3.19
C SER A 286 -18.54 -3.12 3.10
N ASN A 287 -17.93 -1.96 3.40
CA ASN A 287 -16.50 -1.71 3.17
C ASN A 287 -15.69 -1.35 4.44
N VAL A 288 -16.29 -1.43 5.62
CA VAL A 288 -15.60 -1.09 6.89
C VAL A 288 -14.36 -1.95 7.15
N ASP A 289 -14.30 -3.12 6.57
CA ASP A 289 -13.17 -4.05 6.62
C ASP A 289 -12.03 -3.71 5.63
N GLU A 290 -12.21 -2.70 4.80
CA GLU A 290 -11.18 -2.14 3.92
C GLU A 290 -10.79 -0.70 4.31
N VAL A 291 -11.76 0.10 4.74
CA VAL A 291 -11.55 1.51 5.11
C VAL A 291 -11.00 1.66 6.53
N ALA A 292 -11.46 0.84 7.48
CA ALA A 292 -11.06 0.98 8.87
C ALA A 292 -9.67 0.39 9.22
N PRO A 293 -9.19 -0.74 8.62
CA PRO A 293 -7.93 -1.34 9.05
C PRO A 293 -6.72 -0.56 8.54
N VAL A 294 -5.84 -0.13 9.46
CA VAL A 294 -4.63 0.64 9.16
C VAL A 294 -3.39 -0.02 9.77
N PRO A 295 -2.19 0.18 9.21
CA PRO A 295 -0.97 -0.31 9.82
C PRO A 295 -0.70 0.44 11.14
N PHE A 296 -0.22 -0.30 12.14
CA PHE A 296 0.41 0.25 13.30
C PHE A 296 1.59 -0.64 13.72
N LEU A 297 2.79 -0.13 13.47
CA LEU A 297 4.04 -0.75 13.89
C LEU A 297 4.80 0.26 14.74
N ILE A 298 5.32 -0.19 15.88
CA ILE A 298 6.10 0.66 16.77
C ILE A 298 7.33 -0.10 17.27
N LYS A 299 8.51 0.49 17.09
CA LYS A 299 9.77 -0.02 17.61
C LYS A 299 10.19 0.84 18.79
N ALA A 300 10.20 0.24 19.97
CA ALA A 300 10.75 0.89 21.16
C ALA A 300 12.29 1.04 21.08
N PRO A 301 12.89 2.01 21.77
CA PRO A 301 14.34 2.09 21.93
C PRO A 301 14.91 0.77 22.46
N GLY A 302 15.97 0.28 21.82
CA GLY A 302 16.62 -0.99 22.18
C GLY A 302 15.85 -2.26 21.81
N GLN A 303 14.63 -2.18 21.28
CA GLN A 303 13.87 -3.36 20.86
C GLN A 303 14.55 -4.05 19.67
N ARG A 304 14.88 -5.33 19.84
CA ARG A 304 15.57 -6.16 18.84
C ARG A 304 14.73 -7.32 18.33
N ARG A 305 13.66 -7.69 19.05
CA ARG A 305 12.74 -8.77 18.67
C ARG A 305 11.36 -8.20 18.39
N GLY A 306 10.75 -8.65 17.30
CA GLY A 306 9.39 -8.32 16.94
C GLY A 306 8.39 -9.03 17.83
N SER A 307 7.21 -8.42 17.98
CA SER A 307 6.05 -9.04 18.61
C SER A 307 4.79 -8.65 17.85
N VAL A 308 3.75 -9.46 17.98
CA VAL A 308 2.42 -9.20 17.40
C VAL A 308 1.41 -9.10 18.54
N VAL A 309 0.60 -8.05 18.52
CA VAL A 309 -0.48 -7.83 19.48
C VAL A 309 -1.80 -7.80 18.72
N ASP A 310 -2.59 -8.87 18.85
CA ASP A 310 -3.84 -9.05 18.09
C ASP A 310 -5.06 -8.32 18.70
N ALA A 311 -4.88 -7.62 19.81
CA ALA A 311 -5.95 -6.83 20.43
C ALA A 311 -6.44 -5.73 19.47
N LEU A 312 -7.74 -5.40 19.56
CA LEU A 312 -8.31 -4.30 18.77
C LEU A 312 -7.84 -2.95 19.34
N VAL A 313 -6.98 -2.29 18.58
CA VAL A 313 -6.43 -0.96 18.87
C VAL A 313 -7.09 0.07 17.97
N ARG A 314 -7.25 1.29 18.44
CA ARG A 314 -7.76 2.43 17.66
C ARG A 314 -6.65 3.44 17.40
N THR A 315 -6.75 4.20 16.34
CA THR A 315 -5.73 5.23 16.02
C THR A 315 -5.59 6.33 17.08
N VAL A 316 -6.59 6.56 17.94
CA VAL A 316 -6.46 7.43 19.12
C VAL A 316 -5.55 6.84 20.20
N ASP A 317 -5.29 5.54 20.17
CA ASP A 317 -4.41 4.85 21.14
C ASP A 317 -2.92 5.06 20.78
N VAL A 318 -2.61 5.61 19.60
CA VAL A 318 -1.24 5.78 19.09
C VAL A 318 -0.47 6.81 19.94
N LEU A 319 -1.00 8.01 20.16
CA LEU A 319 -0.30 9.02 20.98
C LEU A 319 -0.05 8.53 22.41
N PRO A 320 -1.05 7.98 23.15
CA PRO A 320 -0.80 7.40 24.47
C PRO A 320 0.29 6.32 24.48
N THR A 321 0.36 5.50 23.41
CA THR A 321 1.40 4.46 23.27
C THR A 321 2.79 5.07 23.07
N VAL A 322 2.88 6.08 22.22
CA VAL A 322 4.13 6.81 21.96
C VAL A 322 4.62 7.52 23.22
N ALA A 323 3.72 8.20 23.94
CA ALA A 323 4.01 8.88 25.19
C ALA A 323 4.47 7.89 26.27
N TYR A 324 3.78 6.75 26.42
CA TYR A 324 4.16 5.66 27.32
C TYR A 324 5.58 5.17 27.06
N LEU A 325 5.89 4.79 25.81
CA LEU A 325 7.21 4.29 25.44
C LEU A 325 8.32 5.34 25.53
N ALA A 326 7.97 6.62 25.35
CA ALA A 326 8.90 7.73 25.49
C ALA A 326 9.08 8.18 26.95
N GLY A 327 8.30 7.64 27.90
CA GLY A 327 8.33 8.10 29.31
C GLY A 327 7.84 9.53 29.49
N LEU A 328 6.90 9.99 28.65
CA LEU A 328 6.37 11.36 28.68
C LEU A 328 4.94 11.38 29.23
N PRO A 329 4.65 12.08 30.34
CA PRO A 329 3.29 12.22 30.85
C PRO A 329 2.46 13.13 29.93
N ILE A 330 1.24 12.69 29.61
CA ILE A 330 0.24 13.51 28.91
C ILE A 330 -0.57 14.28 29.98
N ASP A 331 -0.59 15.61 29.91
CA ASP A 331 -1.24 16.52 30.87
C ASP A 331 -2.63 16.98 30.39
N TRP A 332 -3.26 16.26 29.50
CA TRP A 332 -4.63 16.52 29.06
C TRP A 332 -5.44 15.24 28.95
N ARG A 333 -6.76 15.37 28.96
CA ARG A 333 -7.67 14.24 28.77
C ARG A 333 -7.53 13.70 27.35
N VAL A 334 -7.25 12.40 27.23
CA VAL A 334 -7.25 11.63 26.00
C VAL A 334 -8.37 10.58 26.04
N ASP A 335 -8.89 10.19 24.88
CA ASP A 335 -9.89 9.11 24.72
C ASP A 335 -9.22 7.77 24.39
N GLY A 336 -7.94 7.81 24.02
CA GLY A 336 -7.10 6.65 23.78
C GLY A 336 -6.44 6.11 25.04
N ARG A 337 -5.93 4.88 24.96
CA ARG A 337 -5.07 4.23 25.97
C ARG A 337 -3.86 3.64 25.28
N GLN A 338 -2.74 3.51 26.01
CA GLN A 338 -1.57 2.87 25.42
C GLN A 338 -1.90 1.45 24.91
N ALA A 339 -1.41 1.08 23.73
CA ALA A 339 -1.85 -0.12 22.99
C ALA A 339 -1.49 -1.46 23.67
N PHE A 340 -0.62 -1.44 24.68
CA PHE A 340 -0.28 -2.61 25.50
C PHE A 340 -1.22 -2.79 26.71
N ASP A 341 -2.16 -1.86 26.95
CA ASP A 341 -3.11 -1.95 28.06
C ASP A 341 -4.00 -3.19 27.86
N PRO A 342 -4.10 -4.09 28.84
CA PRO A 342 -4.93 -5.30 28.77
C PRO A 342 -6.41 -5.03 28.45
N VAL A 343 -6.91 -3.84 28.72
CA VAL A 343 -8.30 -3.42 28.41
C VAL A 343 -8.64 -3.61 26.93
N HIS A 344 -7.65 -3.53 26.04
CA HIS A 344 -7.87 -3.72 24.60
C HIS A 344 -8.31 -5.15 24.25
N ARG A 345 -7.99 -6.15 25.07
CA ARG A 345 -8.44 -7.55 24.90
C ARG A 345 -9.96 -7.69 25.04
N HIS A 346 -10.61 -6.74 25.70
CA HIS A 346 -12.07 -6.70 25.91
C HIS A 346 -12.81 -5.86 24.85
N ARG A 347 -12.10 -5.34 23.86
CA ARG A 347 -12.73 -4.65 22.72
C ARG A 347 -13.12 -5.66 21.64
N HIS A 348 -14.42 -5.89 21.48
CA HIS A 348 -14.96 -6.86 20.53
C HIS A 348 -15.77 -6.21 19.40
N THR A 349 -15.82 -4.88 19.34
CA THR A 349 -16.60 -4.13 18.35
C THR A 349 -15.72 -3.08 17.65
N VAL A 350 -15.62 -3.19 16.33
CA VAL A 350 -15.10 -2.14 15.45
C VAL A 350 -16.20 -1.10 15.29
N SER A 351 -15.86 0.17 15.52
CA SER A 351 -16.82 1.27 15.52
C SER A 351 -16.21 2.51 14.89
N ILE A 352 -16.77 2.98 13.78
CA ILE A 352 -16.30 4.15 13.06
C ILE A 352 -17.50 5.02 12.65
N PRO A 353 -17.50 6.33 12.95
CA PRO A 353 -18.56 7.22 12.52
C PRO A 353 -18.53 7.40 11.00
N LYS A 354 -19.70 7.59 10.39
CA LYS A 354 -19.77 8.09 9.03
C LYS A 354 -19.15 9.47 8.92
N ARG A 355 -18.70 9.84 7.74
CA ARG A 355 -18.01 11.10 7.48
C ARG A 355 -18.74 12.34 8.02
N ASP A 356 -20.05 12.38 7.91
CA ASP A 356 -20.92 13.46 8.35
C ASP A 356 -21.40 13.31 9.82
N PHE A 357 -20.95 12.27 10.51
CA PHE A 357 -21.38 11.91 11.87
C PHE A 357 -22.89 11.64 11.99
N SER A 358 -23.60 11.37 10.89
CA SER A 358 -25.03 11.03 10.90
C SER A 358 -25.32 9.69 11.57
N ALA A 359 -24.37 8.75 11.48
CA ALA A 359 -24.46 7.43 12.08
C ALA A 359 -23.07 6.87 12.38
N THR A 360 -23.03 5.76 13.09
CA THR A 360 -21.80 4.99 13.35
C THR A 360 -21.94 3.59 12.76
N VAL A 361 -21.00 3.20 11.93
CA VAL A 361 -20.88 1.82 11.44
C VAL A 361 -20.29 0.96 12.55
N ARG A 362 -20.96 -0.13 12.91
CA ARG A 362 -20.51 -1.11 13.91
C ARG A 362 -20.52 -2.50 13.34
N ILE A 363 -19.48 -3.27 13.66
CA ILE A 363 -19.31 -4.66 13.27
C ILE A 363 -18.57 -5.40 14.37
N SER A 364 -18.86 -6.67 14.63
CA SER A 364 -18.08 -7.44 15.60
C SER A 364 -16.64 -7.65 15.10
N LEU A 365 -15.69 -7.74 16.01
CA LEU A 365 -14.29 -8.00 15.68
C LEU A 365 -14.13 -9.34 14.94
N SER A 366 -14.91 -10.35 15.29
CA SER A 366 -14.90 -11.66 14.64
C SER A 366 -15.38 -11.58 13.17
N GLU A 367 -16.50 -10.87 12.91
CA GLU A 367 -16.98 -10.64 11.55
C GLU A 367 -15.99 -9.81 10.75
N TRP A 368 -15.46 -8.72 11.32
CA TRP A 368 -14.46 -7.87 10.69
C TRP A 368 -13.22 -8.65 10.25
N ASN A 369 -12.66 -9.47 11.15
CA ASN A 369 -11.51 -10.29 10.84
C ASN A 369 -11.81 -11.40 9.82
N ARG A 370 -13.01 -11.99 9.83
CA ARG A 370 -13.44 -12.96 8.82
C ARG A 370 -13.47 -12.31 7.43
N ARG A 371 -14.07 -11.13 7.30
CA ARG A 371 -14.17 -10.38 6.05
C ARG A 371 -12.81 -9.94 5.54
N ARG A 372 -11.94 -9.40 6.40
CA ARG A 372 -10.57 -9.04 6.07
C ARG A 372 -9.76 -10.24 5.53
N ARG A 373 -9.86 -11.40 6.18
CA ARG A 373 -9.23 -12.64 5.66
C ARG A 373 -9.78 -13.04 4.29
N ALA A 374 -11.07 -12.86 4.04
CA ALA A 374 -11.65 -13.12 2.72
C ALA A 374 -11.08 -12.15 1.66
N ASN A 375 -11.00 -10.87 1.96
CA ASN A 375 -10.44 -9.85 1.06
C ASN A 375 -8.95 -10.10 0.76
N ILE A 376 -8.16 -10.49 1.76
CA ILE A 376 -6.75 -10.86 1.57
C ILE A 376 -6.63 -12.06 0.63
N ARG A 377 -7.43 -13.11 0.81
CA ARG A 377 -7.43 -14.29 -0.08
C ARG A 377 -7.88 -13.93 -1.49
N GLU A 378 -8.91 -13.10 -1.64
CA GLU A 378 -9.40 -12.68 -2.96
C GLU A 378 -8.35 -11.81 -3.68
N ARG A 379 -7.69 -10.90 -2.97
CA ARG A 379 -6.57 -10.12 -3.52
C ARG A 379 -5.41 -11.02 -3.95
N ALA A 380 -5.07 -12.03 -3.15
CA ALA A 380 -4.06 -13.02 -3.51
C ALA A 380 -4.47 -13.86 -4.73
N ARG A 381 -5.76 -14.18 -4.87
CA ARG A 381 -6.30 -14.89 -6.06
C ARG A 381 -6.21 -14.02 -7.33
N ILE A 382 -6.52 -12.73 -7.23
CA ILE A 382 -6.52 -11.81 -8.38
C ILE A 382 -5.09 -11.44 -8.78
N TYR A 383 -4.27 -10.99 -7.84
CA TYR A 383 -2.96 -10.37 -8.11
C TYR A 383 -1.77 -11.28 -7.73
N GLY A 384 -2.03 -12.50 -7.27
CA GLY A 384 -1.00 -13.38 -6.72
C GLY A 384 -0.37 -12.82 -5.44
N THR A 385 0.53 -13.59 -4.85
CA THR A 385 1.39 -13.16 -3.73
C THR A 385 2.80 -12.87 -4.23
N GLY A 386 3.58 -12.11 -3.48
CA GLY A 386 4.97 -11.84 -3.82
C GLY A 386 5.83 -13.10 -3.92
N PRO A 387 5.81 -14.01 -2.93
CA PRO A 387 6.56 -15.28 -3.01
C PRO A 387 6.19 -16.13 -4.22
N ALA A 388 4.89 -16.37 -4.45
CA ALA A 388 4.43 -17.15 -5.59
C ALA A 388 4.76 -16.48 -6.93
N SER A 389 4.62 -15.16 -7.02
CA SER A 389 5.00 -14.39 -8.21
C SER A 389 6.50 -14.49 -8.49
N THR A 390 7.33 -14.37 -7.46
CA THR A 390 8.79 -14.50 -7.58
C THR A 390 9.17 -15.89 -8.06
N LEU A 391 8.59 -16.93 -7.48
CA LEU A 391 8.86 -18.33 -7.85
C LEU A 391 8.51 -18.61 -9.31
N LEU A 392 7.34 -18.14 -9.78
CA LEU A 392 6.82 -18.48 -11.10
C LEU A 392 7.31 -17.54 -12.21
N ARG A 393 7.67 -16.29 -11.89
CA ARG A 393 7.91 -15.22 -12.87
C ARG A 393 9.16 -14.37 -12.58
N GLY A 394 9.96 -14.72 -11.57
CA GLY A 394 11.25 -14.08 -11.23
C GLY A 394 11.13 -12.70 -10.56
N SER A 395 9.93 -12.15 -10.39
CA SER A 395 9.70 -10.87 -9.73
C SER A 395 8.47 -10.92 -8.84
N PRO A 396 8.53 -10.38 -7.61
CA PRO A 396 7.38 -10.37 -6.70
C PRO A 396 6.19 -9.56 -7.21
N TRP A 397 6.41 -8.69 -8.19
CA TRP A 397 5.40 -7.81 -8.79
C TRP A 397 4.86 -8.33 -10.13
N ALA A 398 5.45 -9.38 -10.71
CA ALA A 398 5.13 -9.82 -12.08
C ALA A 398 3.67 -10.26 -12.25
N SER A 399 3.07 -10.86 -11.22
CA SER A 399 1.66 -11.27 -11.26
C SER A 399 0.67 -10.09 -11.34
N LEU A 400 1.07 -8.88 -10.92
CA LEU A 400 0.25 -7.69 -11.08
C LEU A 400 0.06 -7.26 -12.56
N TYR A 401 0.91 -7.71 -13.45
CA TYR A 401 0.80 -7.43 -14.89
C TYR A 401 0.08 -8.53 -15.66
N ALA A 402 -0.24 -9.65 -14.97
CA ALA A 402 -0.70 -10.89 -15.55
C ALA A 402 -1.91 -11.49 -14.81
N PHE A 403 -2.75 -10.66 -14.18
CA PHE A 403 -3.87 -11.14 -13.39
C PHE A 403 -5.08 -11.57 -14.24
N GLY A 404 -5.88 -12.47 -13.67
CA GLY A 404 -7.01 -13.09 -14.34
C GLY A 404 -6.61 -14.16 -15.36
N ASP A 405 -7.62 -14.77 -16.00
CA ASP A 405 -7.41 -15.86 -16.98
C ASP A 405 -6.60 -15.45 -18.20
N SER A 406 -6.68 -14.18 -18.57
CA SER A 406 -5.92 -13.59 -19.66
C SER A 406 -4.41 -13.48 -19.38
N GLY A 407 -4.00 -13.57 -18.12
CA GLY A 407 -2.60 -13.44 -17.71
C GLY A 407 -1.68 -14.55 -18.20
N LYS A 408 -2.23 -15.66 -18.66
CA LYS A 408 -1.44 -16.82 -19.17
C LYS A 408 -0.58 -16.48 -20.38
N VAL A 409 -0.98 -15.49 -21.19
CA VAL A 409 -0.21 -15.07 -22.38
C VAL A 409 0.89 -14.05 -22.06
N VAL A 410 0.95 -13.50 -20.84
CA VAL A 410 2.01 -12.55 -20.45
C VAL A 410 3.37 -13.25 -20.43
N GLY A 411 4.35 -12.65 -21.11
CA GLY A 411 5.69 -13.20 -21.35
C GLY A 411 5.82 -13.99 -22.66
N ALA A 412 4.71 -14.39 -23.28
CA ALA A 412 4.75 -15.11 -24.56
C ALA A 412 5.29 -14.21 -25.69
N SER A 413 5.95 -14.82 -26.68
CA SER A 413 6.28 -14.15 -27.94
C SER A 413 4.99 -13.87 -28.71
N VAL A 414 4.84 -12.68 -29.24
CA VAL A 414 3.70 -12.34 -30.10
C VAL A 414 3.61 -13.31 -31.29
N ARG A 415 4.75 -13.72 -31.87
CA ARG A 415 4.80 -14.64 -33.00
C ARG A 415 4.15 -15.99 -32.72
N SER A 416 4.17 -16.45 -31.47
CA SER A 416 3.60 -17.75 -31.09
C SER A 416 2.10 -17.72 -30.79
N VAL A 417 1.50 -16.54 -30.63
CA VAL A 417 0.09 -16.39 -30.20
C VAL A 417 -0.73 -15.45 -31.09
N ALA A 418 -0.08 -14.73 -32.03
CA ALA A 418 -0.77 -13.88 -32.99
C ALA A 418 -1.47 -14.72 -34.07
N SER A 419 -2.71 -14.36 -34.43
CA SER A 419 -3.53 -15.11 -35.38
C SER A 419 -4.21 -14.26 -36.45
N GLY A 420 -3.96 -12.93 -36.48
CA GLY A 420 -4.59 -12.06 -37.48
C GLY A 420 -4.69 -10.59 -37.03
N ALA A 421 -5.54 -9.84 -37.72
CA ALA A 421 -5.84 -8.45 -37.43
C ALA A 421 -7.24 -8.30 -36.83
N ALA A 422 -7.39 -7.37 -35.90
CA ALA A 422 -8.69 -6.95 -35.37
C ALA A 422 -9.40 -6.03 -36.40
N SER A 423 -10.73 -6.00 -36.36
CA SER A 423 -11.56 -5.09 -37.17
C SER A 423 -11.59 -3.65 -36.70
N VAL A 424 -10.90 -3.33 -35.63
CA VAL A 424 -10.86 -2.02 -34.98
C VAL A 424 -9.47 -1.41 -35.03
N ARG A 425 -9.39 -0.10 -34.79
CA ARG A 425 -8.12 0.64 -34.68
C ARG A 425 -7.92 1.13 -33.25
N ALA A 426 -6.69 1.40 -32.84
CA ALA A 426 -6.36 1.99 -31.56
C ALA A 426 -5.58 3.28 -31.72
N ARG A 427 -5.94 4.30 -30.97
CA ARG A 427 -5.12 5.50 -30.79
C ARG A 427 -4.34 5.38 -29.50
N LEU A 428 -3.02 5.41 -29.61
CA LEU A 428 -2.10 5.41 -28.47
C LEU A 428 -1.82 6.84 -28.02
N LEU A 429 -1.93 7.08 -26.73
CA LEU A 429 -1.52 8.34 -26.10
C LEU A 429 -0.03 8.27 -25.74
N GLY A 430 0.74 9.28 -26.16
CA GLY A 430 2.17 9.37 -25.82
C GLY A 430 3.02 8.28 -26.52
N ALA A 431 2.66 7.84 -27.72
CA ALA A 431 3.44 6.83 -28.47
C ALA A 431 4.90 7.27 -28.69
N GLU A 432 5.15 8.57 -28.81
CA GLU A 432 6.48 9.18 -28.93
C GLU A 432 7.38 8.91 -27.71
N LEU A 433 6.80 8.74 -26.52
CA LEU A 433 7.55 8.46 -25.27
C LEU A 433 8.30 7.14 -25.34
N PHE A 434 7.87 6.20 -26.19
CA PHE A 434 8.50 4.90 -26.35
C PHE A 434 9.64 4.90 -27.39
N ARG A 435 9.80 6.00 -28.15
CA ARG A 435 10.84 6.10 -29.19
C ARG A 435 12.23 6.33 -28.63
N ASN A 436 12.34 6.95 -27.45
CA ASN A 436 13.62 7.22 -26.79
C ASN A 436 13.50 7.11 -25.27
N VAL A 437 13.42 5.89 -24.78
CA VAL A 437 13.31 5.61 -23.34
C VAL A 437 14.67 5.71 -22.69
N ASP A 438 14.82 6.56 -21.69
CA ASP A 438 15.92 6.50 -20.76
C ASP A 438 15.59 5.54 -19.61
N ALA A 439 16.18 4.35 -19.64
CA ALA A 439 15.97 3.32 -18.61
C ALA A 439 16.48 3.73 -17.21
N ARG A 440 17.21 4.84 -17.08
CA ARG A 440 17.69 5.40 -15.81
C ARG A 440 16.86 6.60 -15.35
N ALA A 441 15.96 7.10 -16.18
CA ALA A 441 15.14 8.25 -15.86
C ALA A 441 14.29 7.98 -14.62
N ARG A 442 14.04 9.04 -13.87
CA ARG A 442 13.18 9.02 -12.69
C ARG A 442 11.72 8.73 -13.04
N THR A 443 11.27 9.23 -14.19
CA THR A 443 9.92 9.04 -14.73
C THR A 443 10.01 8.23 -16.01
N ILE A 444 9.25 7.12 -16.10
CA ILE A 444 9.30 6.19 -17.22
C ILE A 444 7.91 5.92 -17.81
N PRO A 445 7.80 5.63 -19.12
CA PRO A 445 6.53 5.46 -19.80
C PRO A 445 6.02 4.02 -19.65
N VAL A 446 5.64 3.61 -18.43
CA VAL A 446 5.09 2.27 -18.18
C VAL A 446 3.56 2.22 -18.25
N GLN A 447 2.88 3.32 -18.44
CA GLN A 447 1.46 3.32 -18.76
C GLN A 447 1.27 3.33 -20.28
N VAL A 448 0.59 2.32 -20.79
CA VAL A 448 0.12 2.26 -22.18
C VAL A 448 -1.38 2.51 -22.18
N ALA A 449 -1.79 3.65 -22.68
CA ALA A 449 -3.18 4.09 -22.64
C ALA A 449 -3.64 4.69 -23.98
N GLY A 450 -4.95 4.70 -24.18
CA GLY A 450 -5.56 5.19 -25.40
C GLY A 450 -7.03 4.83 -25.51
N TRP A 451 -7.54 4.78 -26.72
CA TRP A 451 -8.90 4.34 -26.98
C TRP A 451 -8.98 3.51 -28.29
N VAL A 452 -10.06 2.75 -28.41
CA VAL A 452 -10.37 1.93 -29.58
C VAL A 452 -11.40 2.68 -30.43
N GLU A 453 -11.21 2.65 -31.75
CA GLU A 453 -12.09 3.25 -32.76
C GLU A 453 -12.65 2.18 -33.69
N GLY A 454 -13.86 2.40 -34.23
CA GLY A 454 -14.54 1.46 -35.14
C GLY A 454 -15.25 0.32 -34.42
N GLY A 455 -15.30 0.33 -33.08
CA GLY A 455 -16.04 -0.64 -32.29
C GLY A 455 -17.53 -0.31 -32.17
N ARG A 456 -18.32 -1.31 -31.74
CA ARG A 456 -19.75 -1.10 -31.40
C ARG A 456 -19.83 -0.24 -30.12
N PRO A 457 -20.79 0.69 -30.01
CA PRO A 457 -20.99 1.46 -28.78
C PRO A 457 -21.18 0.54 -27.56
N GLY A 458 -20.49 0.84 -26.46
CA GLY A 458 -20.54 0.05 -25.22
C GLY A 458 -19.77 -1.27 -25.27
N ALA A 459 -19.06 -1.57 -26.35
CA ALA A 459 -18.23 -2.76 -26.45
C ALA A 459 -17.14 -2.77 -25.37
N ARG A 460 -16.79 -3.97 -24.92
CA ARG A 460 -15.67 -4.23 -24.02
C ARG A 460 -14.81 -5.32 -24.62
N ARG A 461 -13.52 -5.04 -24.69
CA ARG A 461 -12.52 -5.95 -25.24
C ARG A 461 -11.51 -6.34 -24.19
N ARG A 462 -11.05 -7.57 -24.25
CA ARG A 462 -9.82 -7.96 -23.57
C ARG A 462 -8.64 -7.47 -24.40
N ILE A 463 -7.71 -6.76 -23.77
CA ILE A 463 -6.57 -6.12 -24.42
C ILE A 463 -5.28 -6.75 -23.91
N ALA A 464 -4.35 -6.99 -24.81
CA ALA A 464 -2.97 -7.30 -24.51
C ALA A 464 -2.06 -6.20 -25.08
N VAL A 465 -1.08 -5.77 -24.29
CA VAL A 465 -0.01 -4.89 -24.74
C VAL A 465 1.26 -5.70 -24.87
N ALA A 466 1.86 -5.66 -26.05
CA ALA A 466 3.18 -6.23 -26.29
C ALA A 466 4.22 -5.13 -26.41
N VAL A 467 5.39 -5.40 -25.84
CA VAL A 467 6.58 -4.53 -25.94
C VAL A 467 7.73 -5.36 -26.49
N ASN A 468 8.38 -4.85 -27.52
CA ASN A 468 9.52 -5.51 -28.17
C ASN A 468 9.23 -6.98 -28.57
N GLY A 469 8.00 -7.23 -29.05
CA GLY A 469 7.56 -8.54 -29.52
C GLY A 469 7.16 -9.55 -28.44
N ARG A 470 7.06 -9.14 -27.17
CA ARG A 470 6.57 -9.97 -26.07
C ARG A 470 5.37 -9.32 -25.39
N VAL A 471 4.37 -10.12 -25.01
CA VAL A 471 3.22 -9.66 -24.24
C VAL A 471 3.68 -9.22 -22.86
N ALA A 472 3.52 -7.93 -22.55
CA ALA A 472 3.98 -7.31 -21.32
C ALA A 472 2.87 -7.20 -20.27
N ALA A 473 1.63 -6.96 -20.69
CA ALA A 473 0.48 -6.85 -19.79
C ALA A 473 -0.83 -7.22 -20.52
N VAL A 474 -1.84 -7.58 -19.74
CA VAL A 474 -3.20 -7.84 -20.22
C VAL A 474 -4.22 -7.07 -19.38
N GLY A 475 -5.37 -6.81 -19.98
CA GLY A 475 -6.44 -6.09 -19.32
C GLY A 475 -7.73 -6.04 -20.14
N SER A 476 -8.57 -5.05 -19.86
CA SER A 476 -9.80 -4.80 -20.61
C SER A 476 -9.94 -3.33 -20.98
N THR A 477 -10.72 -3.06 -22.02
CA THR A 477 -11.24 -1.72 -22.27
C THR A 477 -12.30 -1.36 -21.22
N PHE A 478 -12.55 -0.08 -21.06
CA PHE A 478 -13.52 0.46 -20.10
C PHE A 478 -14.15 1.75 -20.62
N HIS A 479 -15.25 2.14 -20.00
CA HIS A 479 -15.92 3.41 -20.25
C HIS A 479 -15.90 4.29 -19.00
N MET A 480 -15.71 5.58 -19.18
CA MET A 480 -15.78 6.57 -18.11
C MET A 480 -17.02 7.43 -18.27
N ARG A 481 -17.66 7.82 -17.17
CA ARG A 481 -18.80 8.73 -17.20
C ARG A 481 -18.44 10.04 -17.91
N GLY A 482 -19.26 10.41 -18.90
CA GLY A 482 -19.05 11.61 -19.73
C GLY A 482 -17.98 11.44 -20.81
N ASP A 483 -17.52 10.22 -21.09
CA ASP A 483 -16.64 9.88 -22.20
C ASP A 483 -17.26 8.74 -23.01
N ARG A 484 -17.52 8.98 -24.30
CA ARG A 484 -18.14 7.97 -25.20
C ARG A 484 -17.11 6.99 -25.76
N ARG A 485 -15.81 7.24 -25.60
CA ARG A 485 -14.75 6.41 -26.15
C ARG A 485 -14.62 5.10 -25.38
N GLU A 486 -14.25 4.05 -26.10
CA GLU A 486 -13.82 2.78 -25.52
C GLU A 486 -12.35 2.92 -25.13
N LEU A 487 -12.09 3.26 -23.86
CA LEU A 487 -10.75 3.55 -23.34
C LEU A 487 -10.01 2.28 -22.93
N PHE A 488 -8.69 2.31 -23.00
CA PHE A 488 -7.84 1.30 -22.35
C PHE A 488 -6.68 1.98 -21.61
N SER A 489 -6.24 1.34 -20.53
CA SER A 489 -5.05 1.70 -19.79
C SER A 489 -4.48 0.44 -19.14
N LEU A 490 -3.23 0.15 -19.41
CA LEU A 490 -2.49 -0.95 -18.81
C LEU A 490 -1.16 -0.43 -18.28
N VAL A 491 -0.71 -0.99 -17.16
CA VAL A 491 0.66 -0.79 -16.68
C VAL A 491 1.49 -1.97 -17.15
N ILE A 492 2.62 -1.69 -17.78
CA ILE A 492 3.61 -2.70 -18.17
C ILE A 492 4.76 -2.75 -17.16
N PRO A 493 5.43 -3.89 -16.95
CA PRO A 493 6.59 -3.95 -16.08
C PRO A 493 7.74 -3.11 -16.65
N GLU A 494 8.50 -2.47 -15.76
CA GLU A 494 9.66 -1.66 -16.13
C GLU A 494 10.70 -2.47 -16.92
N SER A 495 10.82 -3.75 -16.61
CA SER A 495 11.72 -4.70 -17.29
C SER A 495 11.34 -5.01 -18.74
N ALA A 496 10.15 -4.65 -19.19
CA ALA A 496 9.75 -4.77 -20.59
C ALA A 496 10.40 -3.69 -21.48
N LEU A 497 10.81 -2.57 -20.86
CA LEU A 497 11.43 -1.45 -21.57
C LEU A 497 12.95 -1.61 -21.63
N ARG A 498 13.52 -1.28 -22.79
CA ARG A 498 14.98 -1.15 -23.01
C ARG A 498 15.35 0.31 -23.24
N ARG A 499 16.60 0.65 -23.10
CA ARG A 499 17.13 1.98 -23.45
C ARG A 499 16.91 2.24 -24.95
N GLY A 500 16.51 3.44 -25.30
CA GLY A 500 16.26 3.86 -26.67
C GLY A 500 14.86 3.45 -27.15
N ARG A 501 14.74 3.03 -28.41
CA ARG A 501 13.48 2.73 -29.05
C ARG A 501 12.87 1.43 -28.54
N ASN A 502 11.58 1.50 -28.17
CA ASN A 502 10.74 0.36 -27.84
C ASN A 502 9.56 0.30 -28.82
N ASP A 503 9.28 -0.90 -29.32
CA ASP A 503 8.12 -1.15 -30.14
C ASP A 503 6.95 -1.57 -29.24
N VAL A 504 5.85 -0.80 -29.27
CA VAL A 504 4.66 -1.04 -28.47
C VAL A 504 3.49 -1.32 -29.40
N ALA A 505 2.85 -2.46 -29.21
CA ALA A 505 1.71 -2.87 -30.00
C ALA A 505 0.54 -3.30 -29.11
N VAL A 506 -0.68 -2.99 -29.54
CA VAL A 506 -1.93 -3.35 -28.87
C VAL A 506 -2.61 -4.46 -29.63
N TYR A 507 -3.18 -5.41 -28.89
CA TYR A 507 -3.87 -6.57 -29.44
C TYR A 507 -5.22 -6.74 -28.73
N GLU A 508 -6.21 -7.18 -29.46
CA GLU A 508 -7.42 -7.76 -28.89
C GLU A 508 -7.14 -9.23 -28.56
N LEU A 509 -7.49 -9.65 -27.35
CA LEU A 509 -7.33 -11.02 -26.89
C LEU A 509 -8.64 -11.79 -27.07
N SER A 510 -8.68 -12.71 -28.02
CA SER A 510 -9.80 -13.59 -28.31
C SER A 510 -9.61 -14.97 -27.69
N GLY A 511 -10.68 -15.76 -27.57
CA GLY A 511 -10.65 -17.12 -27.03
C GLY A 511 -10.39 -17.19 -25.52
N THR A 512 -10.33 -18.39 -24.97
CA THR A 512 -10.07 -18.66 -23.54
C THR A 512 -9.09 -19.82 -23.37
N GLY A 513 -8.45 -19.94 -22.20
CA GLY A 513 -7.56 -21.04 -21.87
C GLY A 513 -6.40 -21.21 -22.85
N LYS A 514 -6.18 -22.42 -23.34
CA LYS A 514 -5.13 -22.75 -24.37
C LYS A 514 -5.48 -22.21 -25.76
N GLY A 515 -6.73 -21.86 -26.03
CA GLY A 515 -7.21 -21.30 -27.28
C GLY A 515 -7.06 -19.79 -27.42
N GLN A 516 -6.38 -19.12 -26.53
CA GLN A 516 -6.17 -17.67 -26.59
C GLN A 516 -5.35 -17.28 -27.81
N ARG A 517 -5.81 -16.26 -28.53
CA ARG A 517 -5.17 -15.69 -29.71
C ARG A 517 -5.11 -14.18 -29.63
N LEU A 518 -4.09 -13.59 -30.21
CA LEU A 518 -3.92 -12.14 -30.31
C LEU A 518 -4.28 -11.67 -31.73
N LEU A 519 -5.25 -10.76 -31.80
CA LEU A 519 -5.59 -10.06 -33.04
C LEU A 519 -4.96 -8.68 -32.98
N ARG A 520 -4.05 -8.37 -33.92
CA ARG A 520 -3.35 -7.08 -33.91
C ARG A 520 -4.33 -5.94 -34.15
N ILE A 521 -4.37 -4.97 -33.26
CA ILE A 521 -5.09 -3.71 -33.46
C ILE A 521 -4.11 -2.74 -34.13
N ALA A 522 -4.46 -2.25 -35.33
CA ALA A 522 -3.68 -1.21 -35.98
C ALA A 522 -3.68 0.04 -35.13
N SER A 523 -2.50 0.56 -34.76
CA SER A 523 -2.34 1.75 -33.91
C SER A 523 -1.65 2.88 -34.65
N TYR A 524 -2.01 4.14 -34.35
CA TYR A 524 -1.45 5.38 -34.89
C TYR A 524 -1.34 6.46 -33.79
#